data_af711b823d82fbde221fbb004e22b46c
#
_entry.id   af711b823d82fbde221fbb004e22b46c
#
_cell.length_a   1.000
_cell.length_b   1.000
_cell.length_c   1.000
_cell.angle_alpha   90.00
_cell.angle_beta   90.00
_cell.angle_gamma   90.00
#
_symmetry.space_group_name_H-M   'P 1'
#
loop_
_entity.id
_entity.type
_entity.pdbx_description
1 polymer ?
#
loop_
_entity_poly.entity_id
_entity_poly.type
_entity_poly.pdbx_seq_one_letter_code
_entity_poly.pdbx_strand_id
1 'polypeptide(L)'
;MEFGIHFFPSVGPAQKSGEQYFEECLQLVDRCDELDYRHVRIVEHYFHRYGGYSPNPLIFLAAAAQRTKKARVITGANLPVFNSPLKLAGEIGMIDAISGGRAEIGFGRAFLPLEYERFGVDLDESRPRFDEGLERRGATAG
;
A
#
# COMPACT_ATOMS: atom_id res chain seq x y z
N MET A 1 22.31 -8.34 -6.33
CA MET A 1 21.56 -7.55 -5.31
C MET A 1 20.47 -6.77 -6.04
N GLU A 2 19.24 -6.75 -5.51
CA GLU A 2 18.16 -5.94 -6.07
C GLU A 2 17.94 -4.72 -5.19
N PHE A 3 17.67 -3.57 -5.81
CA PHE A 3 17.31 -2.33 -5.14
C PHE A 3 15.86 -1.96 -5.45
N GLY A 4 15.21 -1.29 -4.52
CA GLY A 4 13.88 -0.72 -4.69
C GLY A 4 13.74 0.57 -3.90
N ILE A 5 12.67 1.30 -4.16
CA ILE A 5 12.31 2.49 -3.40
C ILE A 5 11.10 2.20 -2.52
N HIS A 6 11.17 2.63 -1.27
CA HIS A 6 10.08 2.51 -0.31
C HIS A 6 9.66 3.90 0.18
N PHE A 7 8.43 4.27 -0.08
CA PHE A 7 7.85 5.52 0.37
C PHE A 7 7.16 5.36 1.72
N PHE A 8 7.56 6.24 2.64
CA PHE A 8 6.99 6.31 3.97
C PHE A 8 6.72 7.78 4.32
N PRO A 9 5.47 8.28 4.15
CA PRO A 9 5.17 9.70 4.32
C PRO A 9 5.16 10.11 5.80
N SER A 10 6.32 10.41 6.36
CA SER A 10 6.51 10.88 7.75
C SER A 10 6.43 12.40 7.85
N VAL A 11 5.50 13.00 7.13
CA VAL A 11 5.27 14.45 7.10
C VAL A 11 3.79 14.76 7.36
N GLY A 12 3.52 15.99 7.79
CA GLY A 12 2.14 16.48 7.94
C GLY A 12 1.90 17.73 7.10
N PRO A 13 0.64 18.18 7.00
CA PRO A 13 0.23 19.31 6.15
C PRO A 13 0.96 20.63 6.41
N ALA A 14 1.44 20.84 7.64
CA ALA A 14 2.23 22.02 8.00
C ALA A 14 3.67 22.02 7.43
N GLN A 15 4.15 20.85 7.00
CA GLN A 15 5.51 20.67 6.49
C GLN A 15 5.53 20.53 4.96
N LYS A 16 4.59 19.74 4.44
CA LYS A 16 4.47 19.46 3.01
C LYS A 16 3.03 19.06 2.70
N SER A 17 2.43 19.63 1.66
CA SER A 17 1.10 19.23 1.21
C SER A 17 1.10 17.80 0.67
N GLY A 18 -0.05 17.13 0.67
CA GLY A 18 -0.21 15.82 0.04
C GLY A 18 0.09 15.85 -1.46
N GLU A 19 -0.36 16.90 -2.15
CA GLU A 19 -0.07 17.13 -3.58
C GLU A 19 1.44 17.14 -3.83
N GLN A 20 2.18 17.99 -3.12
CA GLN A 20 3.62 18.08 -3.27
C GLN A 20 4.33 16.77 -2.93
N TYR A 21 3.89 16.09 -1.86
CA TYR A 21 4.48 14.82 -1.46
C TYR A 21 4.36 13.77 -2.57
N PHE A 22 3.18 13.57 -3.13
CA PHE A 22 2.96 12.56 -4.16
C PHE A 22 3.56 12.93 -5.51
N GLU A 23 3.62 14.23 -5.86
CA GLU A 23 4.33 14.67 -7.05
C GLU A 23 5.82 14.32 -6.97
N GLU A 24 6.48 14.63 -5.85
CA GLU A 24 7.89 14.28 -5.63
C GLU A 24 8.11 12.77 -5.64
N CYS A 25 7.21 11.98 -5.02
CA CYS A 25 7.29 10.52 -5.07
C CYS A 25 7.20 9.99 -6.51
N LEU A 26 6.27 10.51 -7.32
CA LEU A 26 6.11 10.07 -8.71
C LEU A 26 7.27 10.49 -9.60
N GLN A 27 7.90 11.63 -9.35
CA GLN A 27 9.14 12.03 -10.02
C GLN A 27 10.29 11.04 -9.73
N LEU A 28 10.38 10.52 -8.51
CA LEU A 28 11.34 9.46 -8.17
C LEU A 28 10.99 8.14 -8.86
N VAL A 29 9.70 7.81 -8.92
CA VAL A 29 9.22 6.60 -9.64
C VAL A 29 9.58 6.65 -11.12
N ASP A 30 9.49 7.81 -11.78
CA ASP A 30 9.86 8.00 -13.18
C ASP A 30 11.32 7.56 -13.49
N ARG A 31 12.19 7.58 -12.48
CA ARG A 31 13.59 7.20 -12.64
C ARG A 31 13.88 5.71 -12.34
N CYS A 32 12.91 4.98 -11.80
CA CYS A 32 13.15 3.62 -11.32
C CYS A 32 13.63 2.67 -12.42
N ASP A 33 12.95 2.63 -13.57
CA ASP A 33 13.31 1.72 -14.66
C ASP A 33 14.68 2.04 -15.27
N GLU A 34 15.02 3.32 -15.39
CA GLU A 34 16.31 3.80 -15.92
C GLU A 34 17.47 3.44 -14.98
N LEU A 35 17.24 3.59 -13.67
CA LEU A 35 18.25 3.34 -12.62
C LEU A 35 18.26 1.88 -12.14
N ASP A 36 17.50 1.00 -12.79
CA ASP A 36 17.39 -0.43 -12.46
C ASP A 36 16.88 -0.70 -11.03
N TYR A 37 16.00 0.18 -10.51
CA TYR A 37 15.24 -0.07 -9.29
C TYR A 37 14.13 -1.06 -9.59
N ARG A 38 14.17 -2.22 -8.95
CA ARG A 38 13.33 -3.37 -9.28
C ARG A 38 11.94 -3.34 -8.68
N HIS A 39 11.71 -2.49 -7.68
CA HIS A 39 10.39 -2.36 -7.08
C HIS A 39 10.14 -0.97 -6.50
N VAL A 40 8.87 -0.59 -6.51
CA VAL A 40 8.29 0.58 -5.85
C VAL A 40 7.35 0.09 -4.75
N ARG A 41 7.53 0.56 -3.53
CA ARG A 41 6.77 0.14 -2.36
C ARG A 41 6.27 1.34 -1.57
N ILE A 42 5.06 1.23 -0.99
CA ILE A 42 4.49 2.23 -0.09
C ILE A 42 3.71 1.56 1.04
N VAL A 43 3.62 2.21 2.19
CA VAL A 43 2.92 1.74 3.40
C VAL A 43 1.42 1.97 3.33
N GLU A 44 0.67 1.39 4.29
CA GLU A 44 -0.71 1.77 4.61
C GLU A 44 -0.76 2.25 6.06
N HIS A 45 -1.07 3.54 6.27
CA HIS A 45 -1.29 4.16 7.57
C HIS A 45 -2.34 5.26 7.48
N TYR A 46 -2.95 5.62 8.60
CA TYR A 46 -4.15 6.44 8.63
C TYR A 46 -4.01 7.71 9.47
N PHE A 47 -4.09 8.87 8.80
CA PHE A 47 -4.40 10.19 9.35
C PHE A 47 -3.52 10.67 10.52
N HIS A 48 -2.23 10.41 10.47
CA HIS A 48 -1.20 10.95 11.37
C HIS A 48 0.16 11.05 10.67
N ARG A 49 1.17 11.64 11.34
CA ARG A 49 2.48 11.86 10.72
C ARG A 49 3.23 10.58 10.34
N TYR A 50 2.94 9.47 10.99
CA TYR A 50 3.58 8.20 10.73
C TYR A 50 2.90 7.48 9.56
N GLY A 51 3.29 7.84 8.35
CA GLY A 51 2.77 7.20 7.12
C GLY A 51 1.39 7.66 6.67
N GLY A 52 0.77 8.62 7.36
CA GLY A 52 -0.67 8.93 7.25
C GLY A 52 -1.15 9.58 5.96
N TYR A 53 -0.27 9.95 5.02
CA TYR A 53 -0.66 10.33 3.66
C TYR A 53 -0.96 9.13 2.77
N SER A 54 -0.72 7.90 3.23
CA SER A 54 -0.95 6.69 2.47
C SER A 54 -2.00 5.77 3.11
N PRO A 55 -3.28 6.18 3.15
CA PRO A 55 -4.36 5.34 3.67
C PRO A 55 -4.77 4.22 2.69
N ASN A 56 -4.36 4.29 1.43
CA ASN A 56 -4.57 3.22 0.46
C ASN A 56 -3.35 3.13 -0.48
N PRO A 57 -2.45 2.18 -0.22
CA PRO A 57 -1.25 2.01 -1.04
C PRO A 57 -1.55 1.67 -2.50
N LEU A 58 -2.68 1.00 -2.80
CA LEU A 58 -3.04 0.58 -4.15
C LEU A 58 -3.32 1.77 -5.07
N ILE A 59 -3.83 2.88 -4.54
CA ILE A 59 -4.07 4.11 -5.32
C ILE A 59 -2.75 4.67 -5.84
N PHE A 60 -1.76 4.83 -4.96
CA PHE A 60 -0.44 5.32 -5.36
C PHE A 60 0.27 4.35 -6.31
N LEU A 61 0.19 3.06 -6.01
CA LEU A 61 0.83 2.02 -6.83
C LEU A 61 0.21 1.91 -8.23
N ALA A 62 -1.08 2.20 -8.39
CA ALA A 62 -1.70 2.30 -9.71
C ALA A 62 -1.08 3.42 -10.55
N ALA A 63 -0.84 4.60 -9.95
CA ALA A 63 -0.13 5.69 -10.61
C ALA A 63 1.32 5.31 -10.93
N ALA A 64 2.04 4.70 -9.99
CA ALA A 64 3.41 4.24 -10.17
C ALA A 64 3.52 3.18 -11.28
N ALA A 65 2.55 2.28 -11.37
CA ALA A 65 2.50 1.26 -12.43
C ALA A 65 2.41 1.86 -13.84
N GLN A 66 1.75 3.01 -13.98
CA GLN A 66 1.67 3.71 -15.28
C GLN A 66 2.96 4.50 -15.62
N ARG A 67 3.80 4.77 -14.63
CA ARG A 67 5.08 5.47 -14.78
C ARG A 67 6.27 4.53 -14.98
N THR A 68 6.06 3.24 -14.82
CA THR A 68 7.10 2.20 -14.92
C THR A 68 6.66 1.09 -15.89
N LYS A 69 7.62 0.34 -16.42
CA LYS A 69 7.38 -0.83 -17.28
C LYS A 69 7.98 -2.10 -16.72
N LYS A 70 9.00 -2.00 -15.88
CA LYS A 70 9.77 -3.13 -15.36
C LYS A 70 9.63 -3.28 -13.85
N ALA A 71 9.62 -2.18 -13.11
CA ALA A 71 9.56 -2.22 -11.66
C ALA A 71 8.25 -2.87 -11.17
N ARG A 72 8.37 -3.76 -10.19
CA ARG A 72 7.22 -4.33 -9.48
C ARG A 72 6.62 -3.28 -8.56
N VAL A 73 5.32 -3.31 -8.39
CA VAL A 73 4.61 -2.44 -7.46
C VAL A 73 4.15 -3.25 -6.25
N ILE A 74 4.60 -2.85 -5.08
CA ILE A 74 4.50 -3.69 -3.87
C ILE A 74 3.81 -2.92 -2.74
N THR A 75 2.77 -3.51 -2.13
CA THR A 75 2.20 -2.95 -0.90
C THR A 75 3.08 -3.32 0.30
N GLY A 76 3.38 -2.35 1.10
CA GLY A 76 4.25 -2.61 2.22
C GLY A 76 3.78 -2.08 3.57
N ALA A 77 2.64 -2.50 4.00
CA ALA A 77 1.74 -3.58 3.60
C ALA A 77 0.29 -3.09 3.43
N ASN A 78 -0.59 -3.93 2.86
CA ASN A 78 -2.02 -3.77 3.07
C ASN A 78 -2.43 -4.30 4.45
N LEU A 79 -3.44 -3.67 5.06
CA LEU A 79 -3.93 -3.99 6.40
C LEU A 79 -5.35 -4.59 6.33
N PRO A 80 -5.52 -5.91 6.18
CA PRO A 80 -6.84 -6.55 6.08
C PRO A 80 -7.73 -6.30 7.29
N VAL A 81 -7.14 -6.01 8.44
CA VAL A 81 -7.85 -5.71 9.69
C VAL A 81 -8.80 -4.52 9.54
N PHE A 82 -8.44 -3.54 8.71
CA PHE A 82 -9.22 -2.31 8.47
C PHE A 82 -9.95 -2.29 7.13
N ASN A 83 -9.81 -3.33 6.32
CA ASN A 83 -10.37 -3.40 4.98
C ASN A 83 -11.39 -4.53 4.84
N SER A 84 -12.43 -4.30 4.04
CA SER A 84 -13.31 -5.39 3.62
C SER A 84 -12.53 -6.39 2.75
N PRO A 85 -12.50 -7.68 3.09
CA PRO A 85 -11.76 -8.67 2.33
C PRO A 85 -12.19 -8.76 0.86
N LEU A 86 -13.49 -8.69 0.59
CA LEU A 86 -14.05 -8.76 -0.78
C LEU A 86 -13.63 -7.52 -1.59
N LYS A 87 -13.74 -6.33 -0.99
CA LYS A 87 -13.32 -5.08 -1.64
C LYS A 87 -11.82 -5.11 -1.96
N LEU A 88 -11.01 -5.49 -0.98
CA LEU A 88 -9.56 -5.57 -1.13
C LEU A 88 -9.15 -6.59 -2.21
N ALA A 89 -9.83 -7.73 -2.31
CA ALA A 89 -9.58 -8.71 -3.36
C ALA A 89 -9.86 -8.13 -4.76
N GLY A 90 -10.95 -7.38 -4.92
CA GLY A 90 -11.26 -6.67 -6.17
C GLY A 90 -10.22 -5.62 -6.53
N GLU A 91 -9.78 -4.81 -5.58
CA GLU A 91 -8.74 -3.80 -5.77
C GLU A 91 -7.38 -4.43 -6.15
N ILE A 92 -7.04 -5.57 -5.55
CA ILE A 92 -5.83 -6.34 -5.90
C ILE A 92 -5.91 -6.85 -7.34
N GLY A 93 -7.05 -7.38 -7.76
CA GLY A 93 -7.26 -7.80 -9.15
C GLY A 93 -7.10 -6.63 -10.13
N MET A 94 -7.59 -5.45 -9.78
CA MET A 94 -7.44 -4.24 -10.59
C MET A 94 -5.96 -3.81 -10.71
N ILE A 95 -5.23 -3.72 -9.61
CA ILE A 95 -3.82 -3.30 -9.66
C ILE A 95 -2.95 -4.32 -10.41
N ASP A 96 -3.23 -5.60 -10.29
CA ASP A 96 -2.54 -6.62 -11.06
C ASP A 96 -2.75 -6.42 -12.57
N ALA A 97 -3.97 -6.21 -13.01
CA ALA A 97 -4.30 -5.91 -14.41
C ALA A 97 -3.67 -4.59 -14.89
N ILE A 98 -3.79 -3.51 -14.12
CA ILE A 98 -3.21 -2.19 -14.44
C ILE A 98 -1.70 -2.26 -14.57
N SER A 99 -1.03 -3.03 -13.72
CA SER A 99 0.43 -3.18 -13.73
C SER A 99 0.95 -4.19 -14.76
N GLY A 100 0.06 -4.94 -15.42
CA GLY A 100 0.45 -6.01 -16.33
C GLY A 100 1.12 -7.18 -15.60
N GLY A 101 0.60 -7.57 -14.44
CA GLY A 101 1.09 -8.69 -13.63
C GLY A 101 2.32 -8.36 -12.78
N ARG A 102 2.62 -7.06 -12.56
CA ARG A 102 3.78 -6.63 -11.75
C ARG A 102 3.41 -6.31 -10.30
N ALA A 103 2.18 -6.56 -9.88
CA ALA A 103 1.73 -6.31 -8.50
C ALA A 103 2.19 -7.43 -7.57
N GLU A 104 2.73 -7.05 -6.43
CA GLU A 104 3.01 -7.93 -5.30
C GLU A 104 2.34 -7.39 -4.04
N ILE A 105 1.61 -8.23 -3.34
CA ILE A 105 0.80 -7.78 -2.21
C ILE A 105 1.37 -8.30 -0.90
N GLY A 106 1.97 -7.40 -0.15
CA GLY A 106 2.36 -7.65 1.23
C GLY A 106 1.19 -7.35 2.18
N PHE A 107 1.03 -8.17 3.20
CA PHE A 107 -0.01 -8.01 4.21
C PHE A 107 0.59 -7.84 5.59
N GLY A 108 -0.01 -6.92 6.36
CA GLY A 108 0.33 -6.67 7.75
C GLY A 108 -0.89 -6.71 8.65
N ARG A 109 -0.67 -7.02 9.93
CA ARG A 109 -1.75 -7.07 10.92
C ARG A 109 -2.11 -5.70 11.49
N ALA A 110 -1.34 -4.66 11.19
CA ALA A 110 -1.32 -3.38 11.88
C ALA A 110 -0.81 -3.50 13.34
N PHE A 111 -0.33 -2.38 13.89
CA PHE A 111 0.25 -2.38 15.24
C PHE A 111 0.02 -1.07 16.01
N LEU A 112 -0.47 -0.01 15.34
CA LEU A 112 -0.65 1.30 15.96
C LEU A 112 -2.01 1.37 16.68
N PRO A 113 -2.05 1.52 18.01
CA PRO A 113 -3.30 1.59 18.76
C PRO A 113 -4.23 2.70 18.27
N LEU A 114 -3.68 3.84 17.85
CA LEU A 114 -4.46 4.96 17.34
C LEU A 114 -5.27 4.60 16.08
N GLU A 115 -4.75 3.73 15.23
CA GLU A 115 -5.47 3.27 14.04
C GLU A 115 -6.63 2.36 14.43
N TYR A 116 -6.41 1.45 15.37
CA TYR A 116 -7.48 0.60 15.92
C TYR A 116 -8.60 1.42 16.53
N GLU A 117 -8.25 2.40 17.34
CA GLU A 117 -9.21 3.33 17.95
C GLU A 117 -10.04 4.06 16.89
N ARG A 118 -9.40 4.58 15.85
CA ARG A 118 -10.08 5.33 14.76
C ARG A 118 -11.03 4.45 13.95
N PHE A 119 -10.70 3.20 13.75
CA PHE A 119 -11.55 2.24 13.05
C PHE A 119 -12.57 1.55 13.96
N GLY A 120 -12.54 1.82 15.26
CA GLY A 120 -13.43 1.16 16.23
C GLY A 120 -13.23 -0.35 16.30
N VAL A 121 -12.00 -0.81 16.06
CA VAL A 121 -11.61 -2.23 16.12
C VAL A 121 -10.84 -2.47 17.39
N ASP A 122 -11.20 -3.51 18.15
CA ASP A 122 -10.43 -3.92 19.31
C ASP A 122 -9.10 -4.53 18.87
N LEU A 123 -8.01 -4.14 19.53
CA LEU A 123 -6.68 -4.69 19.25
C LEU A 123 -6.63 -6.22 19.43
N ASP A 124 -7.41 -6.75 20.37
CA ASP A 124 -7.52 -8.20 20.62
C ASP A 124 -8.20 -8.95 19.45
N GLU A 125 -9.00 -8.25 18.62
CA GLU A 125 -9.58 -8.81 17.39
C GLU A 125 -8.60 -8.78 16.19
N SER A 126 -7.43 -8.19 16.34
CA SER A 126 -6.49 -7.99 15.24
C SER A 126 -6.09 -9.28 14.55
N ARG A 127 -5.84 -10.34 15.31
CA ARG A 127 -5.42 -11.63 14.77
C ARG A 127 -6.54 -12.36 14.02
N PRO A 128 -7.72 -12.55 14.62
CA PRO A 128 -8.86 -13.16 13.92
C PRO A 128 -9.23 -12.41 12.64
N ARG A 129 -9.28 -11.08 12.65
CA ARG A 129 -9.60 -10.27 11.47
C ARG A 129 -8.54 -10.38 10.37
N PHE A 130 -7.27 -10.46 10.76
CA PHE A 130 -6.18 -10.66 9.82
C PHE A 130 -6.29 -12.02 9.14
N ASP A 131 -6.49 -13.07 9.91
CA ASP A 131 -6.60 -14.44 9.41
C ASP A 131 -7.82 -14.58 8.49
N GLU A 132 -9.01 -14.07 8.87
CA GLU A 132 -10.20 -14.02 8.02
C GLU A 132 -9.94 -13.27 6.71
N GLY A 133 -9.27 -12.12 6.78
CA GLY A 133 -8.93 -11.32 5.60
C GLY A 133 -8.03 -12.07 4.61
N LEU A 134 -7.17 -12.96 5.08
CA LEU A 134 -6.32 -13.80 4.25
C LEU A 134 -7.07 -14.99 3.65
N GLU A 135 -7.90 -15.68 4.45
CA GLU A 135 -8.62 -16.89 4.04
C GLU A 135 -9.66 -16.62 2.96
N ARG A 136 -10.46 -15.56 3.09
CA ARG A 136 -11.50 -15.20 2.10
C ARG A 136 -10.96 -14.90 0.71
N ARG A 137 -9.68 -14.60 0.57
CA ARG A 137 -9.04 -14.42 -0.75
C ARG A 137 -8.74 -15.73 -1.45
N GLY A 138 -8.42 -16.77 -0.72
CA GLY A 138 -8.26 -18.11 -1.30
C GLY A 138 -9.56 -18.64 -1.94
N ALA A 139 -10.70 -18.20 -1.46
CA ALA A 139 -12.02 -18.60 -1.97
C ALA A 139 -12.48 -17.79 -3.20
N THR A 140 -11.88 -16.62 -3.47
CA THR A 140 -12.25 -15.74 -4.61
C THR A 140 -11.28 -15.84 -5.80
N ALA A 141 -10.18 -16.58 -5.66
CA ALA A 141 -9.17 -16.80 -6.71
C ALA A 141 -9.52 -18.00 -7.65
N GLY A 142 -10.77 -18.46 -7.64
CA GLY A 142 -11.30 -19.52 -8.51
C GLY A 142 -12.11 -18.99 -9.68
#